data_a07ce13d211dbc38bbf9d0c89d4561d4
#
_entry.id   a07ce13d211dbc38bbf9d0c89d4561d4
#
_cell.length_a   1.000
_cell.length_b   1.000
_cell.length_c   1.000
_cell.angle_alpha   90.00
_cell.angle_beta   90.00
_cell.angle_gamma   90.00
#
_symmetry.space_group_name_H-M   'P 1'
#
loop_
_entity.id
_entity.type
_entity.pdbx_description
1 polymer ?
#
loop_
_entity_poly.entity_id
_entity_poly.type
_entity_poly.pdbx_seq_one_letter_code
_entity_poly.pdbx_strand_id
1 'polypeptide(L)'
;IDAVLYGIDKIPKVDSSIRKKLNKEFKKNGNVNLIKQLKELDPISESKIDLNNHRRIIRALEVCISTKKPYSSFLKDQRGTSKFNEIILGIEMDRKKLHSTINKRVDDMIINGLIKEVKELIDYKNFNSLNTIGYTEIFDYLENKSSLEYAIEKIKTNTRRYAKRQITWFKSNKSIKWYSDNYTFSEITEMINSYSTQRLI
;
A
#
# COMPACT_ATOMS: atom_id res chain seq x y z
N ILE A 1 9.19 -2.77 -2.10
CA ILE A 1 10.65 -2.63 -1.86
C ILE A 1 11.03 -3.56 -0.72
N ASP A 2 10.54 -3.37 0.52
CA ASP A 2 10.91 -4.16 1.70
C ASP A 2 10.78 -5.68 1.48
N ALA A 3 9.71 -6.12 0.80
CA ALA A 3 9.50 -7.53 0.48
C ALA A 3 10.58 -8.11 -0.46
N VAL A 4 11.13 -7.28 -1.35
CA VAL A 4 12.21 -7.69 -2.25
C VAL A 4 13.54 -7.74 -1.50
N LEU A 5 13.80 -6.75 -0.66
CA LEU A 5 15.07 -6.64 0.08
C LEU A 5 15.15 -7.65 1.23
N TYR A 6 14.10 -7.78 2.01
CA TYR A 6 14.11 -8.51 3.29
C TYR A 6 13.23 -9.76 3.28
N GLY A 7 12.52 -10.00 2.17
CA GLY A 7 11.57 -11.11 2.06
C GLY A 7 10.22 -10.81 2.69
N ILE A 8 9.40 -11.84 2.75
CA ILE A 8 8.04 -11.79 3.30
C ILE A 8 7.93 -12.82 4.42
N ASP A 9 7.22 -12.50 5.49
CA ASP A 9 6.93 -13.44 6.56
C ASP A 9 6.10 -14.62 6.05
N LYS A 10 6.49 -15.83 6.46
CA LYS A 10 5.78 -17.06 6.08
C LYS A 10 4.53 -17.22 6.92
N ILE A 11 3.48 -16.49 6.59
CA ILE A 11 2.19 -16.59 7.27
C ILE A 11 1.35 -17.68 6.59
N PRO A 12 0.80 -18.65 7.34
CA PRO A 12 -0.02 -19.72 6.79
C PRO A 12 -1.25 -19.18 6.03
N LYS A 13 -1.71 -19.95 5.03
CA LYS A 13 -3.02 -19.72 4.43
C LYS A 13 -4.10 -19.98 5.46
N VAL A 14 -5.09 -19.11 5.51
CA VAL A 14 -6.22 -19.20 6.45
C VAL A 14 -7.52 -19.39 5.68
N ASP A 15 -8.49 -20.02 6.32
CA ASP A 15 -9.82 -20.22 5.74
C ASP A 15 -10.54 -18.86 5.60
N SER A 16 -11.05 -18.59 4.41
CA SER A 16 -11.80 -17.37 4.10
C SER A 16 -13.10 -17.23 4.91
N SER A 17 -13.64 -18.31 5.45
CA SER A 17 -14.82 -18.31 6.29
C SER A 17 -14.60 -17.56 7.60
N ILE A 18 -13.40 -17.68 8.19
CA ILE A 18 -12.99 -16.96 9.41
C ILE A 18 -13.00 -15.45 9.14
N ARG A 19 -12.41 -15.02 8.04
CA ARG A 19 -12.42 -13.60 7.64
C ARG A 19 -13.84 -13.07 7.44
N LYS A 20 -14.73 -13.86 6.83
CA LYS A 20 -16.13 -13.48 6.64
C LYS A 20 -16.85 -13.30 7.98
N LYS A 21 -16.61 -14.17 8.96
CA LYS A 21 -17.17 -14.05 10.32
C LYS A 21 -16.67 -12.79 11.01
N LEU A 22 -15.34 -12.54 11.03
CA LEU A 22 -14.75 -11.35 11.64
C LEU A 22 -15.22 -10.05 10.99
N ASN A 23 -15.39 -10.02 9.67
CA ASN A 23 -15.96 -8.85 8.98
C ASN A 23 -17.43 -8.61 9.35
N LYS A 24 -18.24 -9.67 9.56
CA LYS A 24 -19.63 -9.52 10.07
C LYS A 24 -19.63 -8.96 11.49
N GLU A 25 -18.76 -9.46 12.34
CA GLU A 25 -18.60 -8.97 13.71
C GLU A 25 -18.20 -7.50 13.74
N PHE A 26 -17.20 -7.11 12.93
CA PHE A 26 -16.80 -5.72 12.78
C PHE A 26 -17.96 -4.80 12.36
N LYS A 27 -18.75 -5.23 11.36
CA LYS A 27 -19.90 -4.44 10.89
C LYS A 27 -20.97 -4.25 11.98
N LYS A 28 -21.12 -5.21 12.90
CA LYS A 28 -22.11 -5.17 13.99
C LYS A 28 -21.63 -4.37 15.20
N ASN A 29 -20.36 -4.55 15.60
CA ASN A 29 -19.86 -4.14 16.91
C ASN A 29 -18.63 -3.20 16.82
N GLY A 30 -18.17 -2.86 15.61
CA GLY A 30 -16.93 -2.09 15.43
C GLY A 30 -15.69 -2.86 15.86
N ASN A 31 -14.64 -2.11 16.24
CA ASN A 31 -13.34 -2.70 16.60
C ASN A 31 -13.29 -3.28 18.03
N VAL A 32 -14.19 -2.87 18.94
CA VAL A 32 -14.04 -3.13 20.37
C VAL A 32 -13.89 -4.62 20.70
N ASN A 33 -14.80 -5.45 20.20
CA ASN A 33 -14.74 -6.89 20.44
C ASN A 33 -13.54 -7.55 19.76
N LEU A 34 -13.17 -7.09 18.58
CA LEU A 34 -12.00 -7.62 17.86
C LEU A 34 -10.69 -7.30 18.58
N ILE A 35 -10.58 -6.11 19.16
CA ILE A 35 -9.43 -5.71 19.97
C ILE A 35 -9.33 -6.59 21.22
N LYS A 36 -10.47 -6.81 21.92
CA LYS A 36 -10.50 -7.69 23.09
C LYS A 36 -10.04 -9.10 22.75
N GLN A 37 -10.57 -9.69 21.68
CA GLN A 37 -10.15 -11.01 21.21
C GLN A 37 -8.66 -11.05 20.83
N LEU A 38 -8.14 -10.00 20.17
CA LEU A 38 -6.73 -9.92 19.80
C LEU A 38 -5.85 -9.85 21.04
N LYS A 39 -6.23 -9.07 22.05
CA LYS A 39 -5.50 -8.98 23.32
C LYS A 39 -5.42 -10.32 24.04
N GLU A 40 -6.48 -11.13 23.97
CA GLU A 40 -6.50 -12.47 24.58
C GLU A 40 -5.64 -13.48 23.79
N LEU A 41 -5.66 -13.43 22.46
CA LEU A 41 -4.99 -14.40 21.61
C LEU A 41 -3.56 -14.03 21.26
N ASP A 42 -3.22 -12.74 21.21
CA ASP A 42 -1.89 -12.21 20.86
C ASP A 42 -1.69 -10.80 21.41
N PRO A 43 -1.34 -10.67 22.70
CA PRO A 43 -1.08 -9.35 23.31
C PRO A 43 0.07 -8.58 22.65
N ILE A 44 1.05 -9.29 22.06
CA ILE A 44 2.19 -8.68 21.38
C ILE A 44 1.71 -7.97 20.09
N SER A 45 0.87 -8.62 19.32
CA SER A 45 0.28 -7.98 18.13
C SER A 45 -0.66 -6.84 18.49
N GLU A 46 -1.44 -6.98 19.57
CA GLU A 46 -2.34 -5.92 20.03
C GLU A 46 -1.56 -4.64 20.35
N SER A 47 -0.42 -4.74 21.02
CA SER A 47 0.40 -3.57 21.36
C SER A 47 1.13 -2.92 20.18
N LYS A 48 1.36 -3.66 19.07
CA LYS A 48 2.13 -3.20 17.91
C LYS A 48 1.25 -2.76 16.73
N ILE A 49 0.01 -3.23 16.65
CA ILE A 49 -0.89 -2.96 15.52
C ILE A 49 -1.66 -1.64 15.77
N ASP A 50 -1.82 -0.84 14.72
CA ASP A 50 -2.76 0.29 14.75
C ASP A 50 -4.20 -0.22 14.95
N LEU A 51 -4.74 -0.03 16.14
CA LEU A 51 -6.07 -0.50 16.55
C LEU A 51 -7.22 0.25 15.86
N ASN A 52 -6.95 1.33 15.14
CA ASN A 52 -7.94 1.98 14.27
C ASN A 52 -8.04 1.27 12.91
N ASN A 53 -7.10 0.40 12.58
CA ASN A 53 -7.07 -0.33 11.33
C ASN A 53 -7.68 -1.73 11.47
N HIS A 54 -9.01 -1.81 11.32
CA HIS A 54 -9.74 -3.08 11.42
C HIS A 54 -9.19 -4.19 10.49
N ARG A 55 -8.64 -3.84 9.31
CA ARG A 55 -8.09 -4.85 8.39
C ARG A 55 -6.86 -5.54 8.98
N ARG A 56 -6.01 -4.80 9.71
CA ARG A 56 -4.84 -5.38 10.41
C ARG A 56 -5.27 -6.23 11.59
N ILE A 57 -6.25 -5.79 12.37
CA ILE A 57 -6.81 -6.56 13.49
C ILE A 57 -7.41 -7.87 12.98
N ILE A 58 -8.26 -7.81 11.96
CA ILE A 58 -8.86 -9.00 11.34
C ILE A 58 -7.79 -9.94 10.80
N ARG A 59 -6.72 -9.41 10.16
CA ARG A 59 -5.63 -10.24 9.65
C ARG A 59 -4.90 -11.00 10.77
N ALA A 60 -4.61 -10.35 11.88
CA ALA A 60 -4.00 -11.01 13.03
C ALA A 60 -4.92 -12.08 13.62
N LEU A 61 -6.19 -11.74 13.86
CA LEU A 61 -7.18 -12.65 14.40
C LEU A 61 -7.43 -13.88 13.53
N GLU A 62 -7.56 -13.73 12.21
CA GLU A 62 -7.79 -14.87 11.32
C GLU A 62 -6.64 -15.88 11.38
N VAL A 63 -5.39 -15.39 11.54
CA VAL A 63 -4.23 -16.27 11.69
C VAL A 63 -4.25 -16.94 13.07
N CYS A 64 -4.48 -16.20 14.15
CA CYS A 64 -4.57 -16.76 15.50
C CYS A 64 -5.63 -17.85 15.61
N ILE A 65 -6.84 -17.58 15.08
CA ILE A 65 -7.96 -18.51 15.13
C ILE A 65 -7.70 -19.76 14.28
N SER A 66 -7.15 -19.59 13.08
CA SER A 66 -6.88 -20.68 12.16
C SER A 66 -5.75 -21.59 12.62
N THR A 67 -4.68 -21.01 13.15
CA THR A 67 -3.44 -21.76 13.48
C THR A 67 -3.37 -22.16 14.95
N LYS A 68 -4.21 -21.60 15.83
CA LYS A 68 -4.11 -21.72 17.29
C LYS A 68 -2.78 -21.21 17.86
N LYS A 69 -2.08 -20.34 17.12
CA LYS A 69 -0.83 -19.71 17.53
C LYS A 69 -0.93 -18.19 17.39
N PRO A 70 -0.24 -17.39 18.21
CA PRO A 70 -0.19 -15.95 18.07
C PRO A 70 0.29 -15.54 16.68
N TYR A 71 -0.33 -14.52 16.09
CA TYR A 71 0.11 -13.96 14.81
C TYR A 71 1.55 -13.43 14.88
N SER A 72 1.92 -12.83 16.03
CA SER A 72 3.28 -12.36 16.30
C SER A 72 4.35 -13.45 16.16
N SER A 73 4.02 -14.72 16.42
CA SER A 73 4.96 -15.83 16.27
C SER A 73 5.37 -16.14 14.83
N PHE A 74 4.60 -15.64 13.85
CA PHE A 74 4.91 -15.78 12.42
C PHE A 74 5.66 -14.57 11.86
N LEU A 75 5.75 -13.48 12.61
CA LEU A 75 6.47 -12.28 12.22
C LEU A 75 7.92 -12.38 12.65
N LYS A 76 8.83 -11.98 11.79
CA LYS A 76 10.24 -11.85 12.16
C LYS A 76 10.43 -10.60 13.01
N ASP A 77 11.07 -10.74 14.17
CA ASP A 77 11.34 -9.60 15.06
C ASP A 77 12.33 -8.60 14.45
N GLN A 78 13.18 -9.04 13.55
CA GLN A 78 14.12 -8.18 12.85
C GLN A 78 13.94 -8.38 11.34
N ARG A 79 13.99 -7.27 10.59
CA ARG A 79 14.16 -7.33 9.15
C ARG A 79 15.43 -8.13 8.87
N GLY A 80 15.31 -9.22 8.12
CA GLY A 80 16.47 -10.00 7.70
C GLY A 80 17.50 -9.10 7.03
N THR A 81 18.75 -9.51 7.03
CA THR A 81 19.78 -8.85 6.23
C THR A 81 19.42 -8.98 4.76
N SER A 82 19.51 -7.88 4.02
CA SER A 82 19.34 -7.92 2.57
C SER A 82 20.34 -8.89 1.96
N LYS A 83 19.89 -9.65 0.97
CA LYS A 83 20.76 -10.52 0.17
C LYS A 83 21.57 -9.74 -0.87
N PHE A 84 21.33 -8.46 -0.97
CA PHE A 84 21.90 -7.55 -1.97
C PHE A 84 22.55 -6.38 -1.27
N ASN A 85 23.56 -5.80 -1.94
CA ASN A 85 24.04 -4.47 -1.60
C ASN A 85 23.10 -3.47 -2.28
N GLU A 86 22.13 -2.95 -1.52
CA GLU A 86 21.16 -2.03 -2.07
C GLU A 86 21.60 -0.57 -1.99
N ILE A 87 21.31 0.16 -3.03
CA ILE A 87 21.33 1.63 -3.07
C ILE A 87 19.89 2.07 -3.32
N ILE A 88 19.30 2.76 -2.36
CA ILE A 88 17.92 3.20 -2.46
C ILE A 88 17.91 4.70 -2.74
N LEU A 89 17.41 5.06 -3.92
CA LEU A 89 17.30 6.44 -4.37
C LEU A 89 15.83 6.86 -4.39
N GLY A 90 15.57 8.06 -3.88
CA GLY A 90 14.26 8.71 -3.98
C GLY A 90 14.36 9.96 -4.84
N ILE A 91 13.38 10.18 -5.70
CA ILE A 91 13.27 11.43 -6.47
C ILE A 91 12.28 12.34 -5.76
N GLU A 92 12.73 13.52 -5.38
CA GLU A 92 11.88 14.56 -4.80
C GLU A 92 11.52 15.58 -5.87
N MET A 93 10.22 15.80 -6.01
CA MET A 93 9.67 16.77 -6.96
C MET A 93 8.94 17.88 -6.19
N ASP A 94 9.02 19.10 -6.68
CA ASP A 94 8.20 20.20 -6.15
C ASP A 94 6.72 19.81 -6.13
N ARG A 95 6.04 20.22 -5.06
CA ARG A 95 4.63 19.82 -4.85
C ARG A 95 3.70 20.30 -5.97
N LYS A 96 3.90 21.50 -6.49
CA LYS A 96 3.05 22.06 -7.57
C LYS A 96 3.30 21.28 -8.86
N LYS A 97 4.57 20.99 -9.18
CA LYS A 97 4.97 20.17 -10.32
C LYS A 97 4.41 18.76 -10.23
N LEU A 98 4.51 18.12 -9.06
CA LEU A 98 3.94 16.80 -8.81
C LEU A 98 2.41 16.78 -9.03
N HIS A 99 1.70 17.79 -8.51
CA HIS A 99 0.25 17.89 -8.68
C HIS A 99 -0.14 18.10 -10.14
N SER A 100 0.59 18.94 -10.87
CA SER A 100 0.38 19.15 -12.31
C SER A 100 0.60 17.87 -13.10
N THR A 101 1.69 17.16 -12.83
CA THR A 101 2.03 15.87 -13.47
C THR A 101 0.94 14.82 -13.20
N ILE A 102 0.44 14.73 -11.96
CA ILE A 102 -0.65 13.82 -11.60
C ILE A 102 -1.92 14.17 -12.37
N ASN A 103 -2.29 15.44 -12.40
CA ASN A 103 -3.50 15.87 -13.09
C ASN A 103 -3.43 15.54 -14.60
N LYS A 104 -2.32 15.91 -15.25
CA LYS A 104 -2.10 15.58 -16.67
C LYS A 104 -2.17 14.07 -16.92
N ARG A 105 -1.51 13.27 -16.08
CA ARG A 105 -1.57 11.80 -16.21
C ARG A 105 -2.99 11.26 -16.13
N VAL A 106 -3.84 11.80 -15.25
CA VAL A 106 -5.24 11.36 -15.14
C VAL A 106 -6.01 11.75 -16.41
N ASP A 107 -5.81 12.98 -16.92
CA ASP A 107 -6.44 13.42 -18.16
C ASP A 107 -6.00 12.52 -19.33
N ASP A 108 -4.71 12.21 -19.44
CA ASP A 108 -4.16 11.29 -20.44
C ASP A 108 -4.77 9.87 -20.31
N MET A 109 -4.97 9.36 -19.09
CA MET A 109 -5.62 8.05 -18.88
C MET A 109 -7.07 8.04 -19.39
N ILE A 110 -7.83 9.10 -19.18
CA ILE A 110 -9.19 9.21 -19.70
C ILE A 110 -9.20 9.21 -21.23
N ILE A 111 -8.32 10.02 -21.85
CA ILE A 111 -8.18 10.11 -23.32
C ILE A 111 -7.77 8.76 -23.89
N ASN A 112 -6.87 8.04 -23.24
CA ASN A 112 -6.37 6.73 -23.68
C ASN A 112 -7.32 5.56 -23.38
N GLY A 113 -8.54 5.82 -22.92
CA GLY A 113 -9.60 4.82 -22.86
C GLY A 113 -9.82 4.15 -21.52
N LEU A 114 -9.40 4.75 -20.39
CA LEU A 114 -9.65 4.21 -19.04
C LEU A 114 -11.14 3.85 -18.82
N ILE A 115 -12.07 4.67 -19.33
CA ILE A 115 -13.50 4.40 -19.15
C ILE A 115 -13.91 3.10 -19.86
N LYS A 116 -13.41 2.87 -21.07
CA LYS A 116 -13.67 1.64 -21.83
C LYS A 116 -13.10 0.42 -21.11
N GLU A 117 -11.86 0.51 -20.68
CA GLU A 117 -11.17 -0.56 -19.91
C GLU A 117 -11.98 -0.95 -18.66
N VAL A 118 -12.39 0.05 -17.84
CA VAL A 118 -13.15 -0.22 -16.62
C VAL A 118 -14.54 -0.76 -16.92
N LYS A 119 -15.17 -0.32 -18.00
CA LYS A 119 -16.48 -0.84 -18.44
C LYS A 119 -16.41 -2.33 -18.78
N GLU A 120 -15.35 -2.78 -19.43
CA GLU A 120 -15.12 -4.20 -19.75
C GLU A 120 -14.91 -5.06 -18.49
N LEU A 121 -14.52 -4.45 -17.37
CA LEU A 121 -14.29 -5.11 -16.10
C LEU A 121 -15.45 -5.00 -15.10
N ILE A 122 -16.61 -4.49 -15.50
CA ILE A 122 -17.74 -4.17 -14.60
C ILE A 122 -18.22 -5.40 -13.81
N ASP A 123 -18.23 -6.58 -14.42
CA ASP A 123 -18.65 -7.82 -13.78
C ASP A 123 -17.68 -8.29 -12.69
N TYR A 124 -16.45 -7.83 -12.75
CA TYR A 124 -15.36 -8.16 -11.83
C TYR A 124 -15.12 -7.10 -10.73
N LYS A 125 -15.92 -6.03 -10.67
CA LYS A 125 -15.75 -4.88 -9.77
C LYS A 125 -15.58 -5.24 -8.29
N ASN A 126 -16.12 -6.39 -7.86
CA ASN A 126 -16.04 -6.86 -6.48
C ASN A 126 -14.70 -7.53 -6.11
N PHE A 127 -13.81 -7.75 -7.09
CA PHE A 127 -12.49 -8.28 -6.79
C PHE A 127 -11.60 -7.19 -6.15
N ASN A 128 -10.86 -7.60 -5.12
CA ASN A 128 -9.95 -6.68 -4.40
C ASN A 128 -8.89 -6.03 -5.31
N SER A 129 -8.48 -6.71 -6.39
CA SER A 129 -7.53 -6.19 -7.37
C SER A 129 -8.04 -4.96 -8.11
N LEU A 130 -9.35 -4.82 -8.25
CA LEU A 130 -9.99 -3.68 -8.94
C LEU A 130 -10.42 -2.56 -7.97
N ASN A 131 -10.23 -2.77 -6.65
CA ASN A 131 -10.48 -1.71 -5.66
C ASN A 131 -9.28 -0.76 -5.58
N THR A 132 -9.02 -0.04 -6.65
CA THR A 132 -7.90 0.88 -6.83
C THR A 132 -8.38 2.25 -7.27
N ILE A 133 -7.53 3.28 -7.03
CA ILE A 133 -7.79 4.64 -7.51
C ILE A 133 -7.85 4.60 -9.06
N GLY A 134 -8.85 5.22 -9.61
CA GLY A 134 -9.17 5.20 -11.03
C GLY A 134 -10.35 4.27 -11.32
N TYR A 135 -10.23 2.98 -10.96
CA TYR A 135 -11.31 2.03 -11.22
C TYR A 135 -12.52 2.25 -10.33
N THR A 136 -12.31 2.45 -9.03
CA THR A 136 -13.42 2.68 -8.09
C THR A 136 -14.27 3.88 -8.48
N GLU A 137 -13.65 4.99 -8.87
CA GLU A 137 -14.33 6.21 -9.25
C GLU A 137 -15.07 6.07 -10.59
N ILE A 138 -14.49 5.34 -11.55
CA ILE A 138 -15.15 5.08 -12.84
C ILE A 138 -16.29 4.07 -12.66
N PHE A 139 -16.18 3.05 -11.80
CA PHE A 139 -17.31 2.19 -11.46
C PHE A 139 -18.47 2.98 -10.86
N ASP A 140 -18.20 3.94 -9.94
CA ASP A 140 -19.25 4.82 -9.40
C ASP A 140 -19.93 5.65 -10.49
N TYR A 141 -19.19 6.13 -11.48
CA TYR A 141 -19.74 6.81 -12.66
C TYR A 141 -20.60 5.87 -13.52
N LEU A 142 -20.10 4.68 -13.87
CA LEU A 142 -20.81 3.70 -14.69
C LEU A 142 -22.11 3.21 -14.03
N GLU A 143 -22.17 3.24 -12.71
CA GLU A 143 -23.36 2.92 -11.92
C GLU A 143 -24.28 4.14 -11.66
N ASN A 144 -24.04 5.27 -12.31
CA ASN A 144 -24.80 6.52 -12.15
C ASN A 144 -24.81 7.08 -10.71
N LYS A 145 -23.78 6.78 -9.91
CA LYS A 145 -23.61 7.32 -8.55
C LYS A 145 -22.93 8.69 -8.53
N SER A 146 -22.26 9.05 -9.62
CA SER A 146 -21.56 10.32 -9.78
C SER A 146 -21.48 10.73 -11.24
N SER A 147 -21.24 12.03 -11.53
CA SER A 147 -20.92 12.47 -12.89
C SER A 147 -19.48 12.07 -13.27
N LEU A 148 -19.17 12.07 -14.57
CA LEU A 148 -17.84 11.79 -15.08
C LEU A 148 -16.82 12.82 -14.59
N GLU A 149 -17.19 14.10 -14.63
CA GLU A 149 -16.34 15.21 -14.17
C GLU A 149 -15.97 15.04 -12.69
N TYR A 150 -16.95 14.67 -11.86
CA TYR A 150 -16.72 14.40 -10.45
C TYR A 150 -15.79 13.20 -10.24
N ALA A 151 -15.99 12.12 -11.00
CA ALA A 151 -15.13 10.94 -10.94
C ALA A 151 -13.67 11.28 -11.28
N ILE A 152 -13.44 12.06 -12.37
CA ILE A 152 -12.11 12.51 -12.79
C ILE A 152 -11.44 13.35 -11.70
N GLU A 153 -12.13 14.35 -11.15
CA GLU A 153 -11.56 15.17 -10.08
C GLU A 153 -11.29 14.38 -8.79
N LYS A 154 -12.11 13.38 -8.50
CA LYS A 154 -11.91 12.47 -7.38
C LYS A 154 -10.66 11.59 -7.58
N ILE A 155 -10.44 11.08 -8.80
CA ILE A 155 -9.22 10.34 -9.17
C ILE A 155 -7.98 11.21 -8.95
N LYS A 156 -7.97 12.45 -9.49
CA LYS A 156 -6.86 13.39 -9.30
C LYS A 156 -6.58 13.63 -7.81
N THR A 157 -7.62 13.92 -7.04
CA THR A 157 -7.51 14.17 -5.60
C THR A 157 -7.00 12.97 -4.82
N ASN A 158 -7.53 11.78 -5.09
CA ASN A 158 -7.13 10.55 -4.42
C ASN A 158 -5.69 10.15 -4.80
N THR A 159 -5.27 10.38 -6.04
CA THR A 159 -3.90 10.16 -6.50
C THR A 159 -2.92 11.11 -5.80
N ARG A 160 -3.25 12.42 -5.67
CA ARG A 160 -2.45 13.37 -4.89
C ARG A 160 -2.31 12.96 -3.42
N ARG A 161 -3.40 12.50 -2.80
CA ARG A 161 -3.38 11.98 -1.43
C ARG A 161 -2.52 10.71 -1.31
N TYR A 162 -2.58 9.84 -2.30
CA TYR A 162 -1.76 8.64 -2.35
C TYR A 162 -0.27 8.99 -2.48
N ALA A 163 0.09 9.88 -3.38
CA ALA A 163 1.46 10.38 -3.54
C ALA A 163 2.00 11.01 -2.23
N LYS A 164 1.20 11.82 -1.54
CA LYS A 164 1.57 12.37 -0.22
C LYS A 164 1.89 11.26 0.78
N ARG A 165 1.04 10.22 0.87
CA ARG A 165 1.29 9.08 1.77
C ARG A 165 2.56 8.32 1.40
N GLN A 166 2.83 8.11 0.11
CA GLN A 166 4.07 7.49 -0.36
C GLN A 166 5.30 8.30 0.07
N ILE A 167 5.31 9.61 -0.17
CA ILE A 167 6.43 10.48 0.21
C ILE A 167 6.65 10.41 1.72
N THR A 168 5.60 10.53 2.53
CA THR A 168 5.71 10.45 4.00
C THR A 168 6.29 9.12 4.44
N TRP A 169 5.83 8.01 3.84
CA TRP A 169 6.32 6.68 4.19
C TRP A 169 7.78 6.47 3.77
N PHE A 170 8.15 6.87 2.56
CA PHE A 170 9.53 6.74 2.11
C PHE A 170 10.49 7.67 2.87
N LYS A 171 10.06 8.88 3.25
CA LYS A 171 10.88 9.81 4.05
C LYS A 171 11.16 9.30 5.48
N SER A 172 10.40 8.34 6.00
CA SER A 172 10.73 7.69 7.27
C SER A 172 11.92 6.72 7.17
N ASN A 173 12.27 6.27 5.97
CA ASN A 173 13.44 5.42 5.74
C ASN A 173 14.70 6.27 5.54
N LYS A 174 15.57 6.32 6.55
CA LYS A 174 16.83 7.09 6.53
C LYS A 174 17.87 6.56 5.54
N SER A 175 17.70 5.34 5.03
CA SER A 175 18.60 4.75 4.02
C SER A 175 18.35 5.29 2.61
N ILE A 176 17.24 6.01 2.39
CA ILE A 176 16.92 6.57 1.09
C ILE A 176 17.66 7.89 0.89
N LYS A 177 18.41 7.98 -0.19
CA LYS A 177 19.01 9.24 -0.65
C LYS A 177 18.07 9.93 -1.61
N TRP A 178 17.70 11.15 -1.27
CA TRP A 178 16.75 11.96 -2.04
C TRP A 178 17.48 12.90 -2.97
N TYR A 179 17.04 12.93 -4.21
CA TYR A 179 17.53 13.78 -5.28
C TYR A 179 16.40 14.60 -5.87
N SER A 180 16.73 15.80 -6.35
CA SER A 180 15.81 16.62 -7.12
C SER A 180 15.45 15.93 -8.44
N ASP A 181 14.29 16.19 -8.99
CA ASP A 181 13.87 15.70 -10.31
C ASP A 181 14.62 16.34 -11.49
N ASN A 182 15.56 17.27 -11.20
CA ASN A 182 16.48 17.86 -12.20
C ASN A 182 17.81 17.11 -12.33
N TYR A 183 18.01 16.01 -11.58
CA TYR A 183 19.22 15.19 -11.66
C TYR A 183 19.37 14.54 -13.04
N THR A 184 20.59 14.60 -13.57
CA THR A 184 20.94 13.94 -14.82
C THR A 184 21.27 12.47 -14.58
N PHE A 185 21.17 11.66 -15.63
CA PHE A 185 21.58 10.24 -15.59
C PHE A 185 23.07 10.09 -15.22
N SER A 186 23.93 11.00 -15.71
CA SER A 186 25.37 11.01 -15.41
C SER A 186 25.63 11.15 -13.91
N GLU A 187 25.01 12.13 -13.25
CA GLU A 187 25.18 12.39 -11.82
C GLU A 187 24.74 11.18 -10.96
N ILE A 188 23.65 10.51 -11.36
CA ILE A 188 23.19 9.29 -10.68
C ILE A 188 24.20 8.16 -10.88
N THR A 189 24.75 8.00 -12.08
CA THR A 189 25.73 6.95 -12.41
C THR A 189 27.03 7.16 -11.65
N GLU A 190 27.55 8.37 -11.61
CA GLU A 190 28.77 8.72 -10.85
C GLU A 190 28.60 8.40 -9.36
N MET A 191 27.44 8.73 -8.81
CA MET A 191 27.13 8.43 -7.42
C MET A 191 27.07 6.91 -7.18
N ILE A 192 26.41 6.11 -8.04
CA ILE A 192 26.38 4.65 -7.92
C ILE A 192 27.80 4.08 -7.94
N ASN A 193 28.64 4.54 -8.85
CA ASN A 193 30.03 4.09 -8.96
C ASN A 193 30.85 4.44 -7.71
N SER A 194 30.68 5.62 -7.13
CA SER A 194 31.36 6.02 -5.89
C SER A 194 31.00 5.10 -4.70
N TYR A 195 29.74 4.65 -4.61
CA TYR A 195 29.32 3.69 -3.60
C TYR A 195 29.88 2.29 -3.79
N SER A 196 30.00 1.85 -5.04
CA SER A 196 30.58 0.54 -5.36
C SER A 196 32.06 0.48 -4.97
N THR A 197 32.79 1.57 -5.16
CA THR A 197 34.22 1.66 -4.84
C THR A 197 34.48 1.72 -3.33
N GLN A 198 33.65 2.41 -2.54
CA GLN A 198 33.80 2.53 -1.09
C GLN A 198 33.52 1.23 -0.30
N ARG A 199 32.85 0.24 -0.90
CA ARG A 199 32.53 -1.04 -0.27
C ARG A 199 33.46 -2.20 -0.67
N LEU A 200 34.46 -1.94 -1.52
CA LEU A 200 35.49 -2.91 -1.91
C LEU A 200 36.79 -2.76 -1.10
N ILE A 201 36.81 -1.84 -0.16
CA ILE A 201 37.87 -1.63 0.83
C ILE A 201 37.32 -2.00 2.21
#